data_51aef8843f46acc28c6e55968532d0a4
#
_entry.id   51aef8843f46acc28c6e55968532d0a4
#
_cell.length_a   1.000
_cell.length_b   1.000
_cell.length_c   1.000
_cell.angle_alpha   90.00
_cell.angle_beta   90.00
_cell.angle_gamma   90.00
#
_symmetry.space_group_name_H-M   'P 1'
#
loop_
_entity.id
_entity.type
_entity.pdbx_description
1 polymer ?
#
loop_
_entity_poly.entity_id
_entity_poly.type
_entity_poly.pdbx_seq_one_letter_code
_entity_poly.pdbx_strand_id
1 'polypeptide(L)'
;MPNTLKPQYLHKDESREDIHKFRRTLWGRLRFYAAFVWRFVALQRPEPLIYGIAVTDRCNLACRGCHVSNTGRPDMTWDQLVTAMQDAWNCGFRELYFSGGEPMLWRDADHTLKDAVVEAKRIGFFHVHVYTNGLLGLETSADLIWVSMDGLPGTFDMRRGNHFHQVEYAVRMGSHPKIAVIYVIDRNTAQGVEPFLQWADETKFPIIGVMFYFHTPYYGRDELFLTAEERAPIIDRLLDCIRAGLPILNSRAVLLALKSGDWPRRPQIARVLDVDGESVCCRASDEVCADCGYAACIELTEFQRLRLSALLGMTRYW
;
A
#
# COMPACT_ATOMS: atom_id res chain seq x y z
N MET A 1 5.51 1.27 -29.05
CA MET A 1 4.63 2.45 -29.14
C MET A 1 3.74 2.44 -27.90
N PRO A 2 3.77 3.42 -27.04
CA PRO A 2 2.92 3.43 -25.84
C PRO A 2 1.48 3.77 -26.24
N ASN A 3 0.58 2.89 -25.86
CA ASN A 3 -0.85 3.01 -26.09
C ASN A 3 -1.43 4.04 -25.10
N THR A 4 -1.53 5.28 -25.52
CA THR A 4 -2.18 6.36 -24.75
C THR A 4 -3.69 6.19 -24.84
N LEU A 5 -4.27 5.41 -23.94
CA LEU A 5 -5.70 5.40 -23.71
C LEU A 5 -6.11 6.73 -23.05
N LYS A 6 -6.62 7.66 -23.85
CA LYS A 6 -7.29 8.86 -23.33
C LYS A 6 -8.55 8.43 -22.56
N PRO A 7 -8.81 8.99 -21.37
CA PRO A 7 -9.99 8.64 -20.58
C PRO A 7 -11.26 9.20 -21.26
N GLN A 8 -12.19 8.32 -21.62
CA GLN A 8 -13.53 8.67 -22.15
C GLN A 8 -14.56 8.92 -21.03
N TYR A 9 -14.23 9.66 -19.98
CA TYR A 9 -15.20 9.97 -18.92
C TYR A 9 -15.16 11.46 -18.56
N LEU A 10 -15.63 12.30 -19.48
CA LEU A 10 -15.99 13.69 -19.17
C LEU A 10 -17.51 13.79 -19.07
N HIS A 11 -18.05 13.81 -17.85
CA HIS A 11 -19.40 14.28 -17.58
C HIS A 11 -19.41 15.81 -17.40
N LYS A 12 -20.42 16.41 -18.03
CA LYS A 12 -20.68 17.84 -18.19
C LYS A 12 -20.70 18.64 -16.88
N ASP A 13 -20.10 19.82 -16.96
CA ASP A 13 -20.34 21.08 -16.26
C ASP A 13 -21.33 21.12 -15.08
N GLU A 14 -20.83 20.78 -13.90
CA GLU A 14 -21.19 21.44 -12.65
C GLU A 14 -19.94 22.21 -12.19
N SER A 15 -20.08 23.42 -11.62
CA SER A 15 -18.94 24.24 -11.29
C SER A 15 -17.93 23.47 -10.41
N ARG A 16 -16.68 23.39 -10.84
CA ARG A 16 -15.62 22.56 -10.21
C ARG A 16 -15.49 22.80 -8.69
N GLU A 17 -15.76 24.01 -8.21
CA GLU A 17 -15.68 24.37 -6.78
C GLU A 17 -16.79 23.75 -5.91
N ASP A 18 -18.02 23.67 -6.40
CA ASP A 18 -19.13 23.13 -5.63
C ASP A 18 -19.06 21.61 -5.50
N ILE A 19 -18.58 20.93 -6.54
CA ILE A 19 -18.33 19.47 -6.51
C ILE A 19 -17.23 19.14 -5.49
N HIS A 20 -16.18 19.95 -5.43
CA HIS A 20 -15.08 19.76 -4.47
C HIS A 20 -15.54 19.98 -3.01
N LYS A 21 -16.36 20.99 -2.74
CA LYS A 21 -16.91 21.25 -1.40
C LYS A 21 -17.84 20.12 -0.94
N PHE A 22 -18.74 19.66 -1.80
CA PHE A 22 -19.70 18.60 -1.46
C PHE A 22 -18.99 17.27 -1.16
N ARG A 23 -17.99 16.88 -1.95
CA ARG A 23 -17.26 15.62 -1.79
C ARG A 23 -16.39 15.57 -0.54
N ARG A 24 -16.03 16.70 0.06
CA ARG A 24 -15.32 16.79 1.35
C ARG A 24 -16.23 16.52 2.54
N THR A 25 -17.53 16.60 2.38
CA THR A 25 -18.47 16.28 3.45
C THR A 25 -18.57 14.77 3.68
N LEU A 26 -18.94 14.36 4.88
CA LEU A 26 -19.21 12.96 5.20
C LEU A 26 -20.23 12.33 4.21
N TRP A 27 -21.28 13.08 3.89
CA TRP A 27 -22.30 12.66 2.91
C TRP A 27 -21.73 12.50 1.51
N GLY A 28 -20.84 13.39 1.07
CA GLY A 28 -20.17 13.27 -0.22
C GLY A 28 -19.30 12.02 -0.32
N ARG A 29 -18.57 11.69 0.74
CA ARG A 29 -17.78 10.45 0.82
C ARG A 29 -18.67 9.21 0.81
N LEU A 30 -19.70 9.17 1.64
CA LEU A 30 -20.66 8.06 1.68
C LEU A 30 -21.32 7.82 0.32
N ARG A 31 -21.76 8.90 -0.34
CA ARG A 31 -22.35 8.81 -1.68
C ARG A 31 -21.34 8.29 -2.71
N PHE A 32 -20.08 8.75 -2.64
CA PHE A 32 -19.03 8.25 -3.53
C PHE A 32 -18.82 6.75 -3.33
N TYR A 33 -18.62 6.30 -2.09
CA TYR A 33 -18.38 4.88 -1.82
C TYR A 33 -19.59 4.01 -2.17
N ALA A 34 -20.81 4.47 -1.91
CA ALA A 34 -22.00 3.76 -2.32
C ALA A 34 -22.08 3.59 -3.85
N ALA A 35 -21.81 4.68 -4.60
CA ALA A 35 -21.76 4.63 -6.05
C ALA A 35 -20.59 3.80 -6.58
N PHE A 36 -19.42 3.88 -5.93
CA PHE A 36 -18.25 3.05 -6.25
C PHE A 36 -18.59 1.57 -6.05
N VAL A 37 -19.11 1.19 -4.89
CA VAL A 37 -19.50 -0.20 -4.60
C VAL A 37 -20.53 -0.69 -5.61
N TRP A 38 -21.54 0.12 -5.94
CA TRP A 38 -22.52 -0.24 -6.96
C TRP A 38 -21.88 -0.53 -8.32
N ARG A 39 -21.02 0.38 -8.81
CA ARG A 39 -20.37 0.20 -10.12
C ARG A 39 -19.36 -0.93 -10.10
N PHE A 40 -18.51 -0.97 -9.07
CA PHE A 40 -17.40 -1.91 -8.97
C PHE A 40 -17.89 -3.34 -8.69
N VAL A 41 -18.83 -3.50 -7.75
CA VAL A 41 -19.30 -4.82 -7.31
C VAL A 41 -20.53 -5.27 -8.12
N ALA A 42 -21.60 -4.46 -8.19
CA ALA A 42 -22.84 -4.90 -8.84
C ALA A 42 -22.73 -4.90 -10.37
N LEU A 43 -22.07 -3.90 -10.95
CA LEU A 43 -21.90 -3.80 -12.40
C LEU A 43 -20.58 -4.41 -12.91
N GLN A 44 -19.72 -4.89 -12.03
CA GLN A 44 -18.39 -5.49 -12.34
C GLN A 44 -17.54 -4.59 -13.24
N ARG A 45 -17.64 -3.26 -13.05
CA ARG A 45 -16.88 -2.29 -13.85
C ARG A 45 -15.53 -2.00 -13.21
N PRO A 46 -14.46 -1.84 -14.02
CA PRO A 46 -13.20 -1.33 -13.52
C PRO A 46 -13.39 0.13 -13.08
N GLU A 47 -13.16 0.41 -11.80
CA GLU A 47 -13.28 1.76 -11.24
C GLU A 47 -11.95 2.14 -10.56
N PRO A 48 -11.40 3.33 -10.82
CA PRO A 48 -10.21 3.81 -10.14
C PRO A 48 -10.53 4.14 -8.68
N LEU A 49 -9.63 3.76 -7.77
CA LEU A 49 -9.77 4.09 -6.34
C LEU A 49 -8.45 4.55 -5.74
N ILE A 50 -7.37 3.79 -5.90
CA ILE A 50 -6.09 3.98 -5.23
C ILE A 50 -5.03 4.47 -6.21
N TYR A 51 -4.35 5.56 -5.85
CA TYR A 51 -3.22 6.08 -6.59
C TYR A 51 -1.98 6.11 -5.71
N GLY A 52 -0.91 5.48 -6.15
CA GLY A 52 0.37 5.50 -5.48
C GLY A 52 1.33 6.45 -6.18
N ILE A 53 2.13 7.18 -5.42
CA ILE A 53 3.20 8.01 -5.95
C ILE A 53 4.51 7.64 -5.28
N ALA A 54 5.49 7.22 -6.08
CA ALA A 54 6.87 7.04 -5.64
C ALA A 54 7.62 8.37 -5.84
N VAL A 55 7.67 9.18 -4.78
CA VAL A 55 8.18 10.56 -4.85
C VAL A 55 9.70 10.65 -5.01
N THR A 56 10.44 9.60 -4.59
CA THR A 56 11.91 9.51 -4.62
C THR A 56 12.32 8.06 -4.69
N ASP A 57 13.48 7.77 -5.28
CA ASP A 57 14.12 6.46 -5.15
C ASP A 57 15.20 6.43 -4.06
N ARG A 58 15.56 7.60 -3.50
CA ARG A 58 16.54 7.68 -2.40
C ARG A 58 16.02 6.98 -1.16
N CYS A 59 16.88 6.23 -0.51
CA CYS A 59 16.59 5.55 0.74
C CYS A 59 17.81 5.57 1.66
N ASN A 60 17.57 5.70 2.96
CA ASN A 60 18.60 5.58 4.00
C ASN A 60 18.91 4.11 4.37
N LEU A 61 18.25 3.15 3.69
CA LEU A 61 18.50 1.72 3.82
C LEU A 61 18.90 1.09 2.47
N ALA A 62 19.56 -0.05 2.55
CA ALA A 62 19.88 -0.95 1.42
C ALA A 62 19.31 -2.35 1.73
N CYS A 63 17.99 -2.46 1.82
CA CYS A 63 17.31 -3.70 2.19
C CYS A 63 17.54 -4.79 1.15
N ARG A 64 17.82 -6.02 1.61
CA ARG A 64 17.95 -7.17 0.71
C ARG A 64 16.66 -7.43 -0.05
N GLY A 65 16.77 -7.59 -1.37
CA GLY A 65 15.61 -7.79 -2.24
C GLY A 65 14.76 -6.54 -2.50
N CYS A 66 15.26 -5.33 -2.16
CA CYS A 66 14.62 -4.08 -2.55
C CYS A 66 15.08 -3.68 -3.94
N HIS A 67 14.12 -3.54 -4.87
CA HIS A 67 14.39 -3.23 -6.27
C HIS A 67 13.95 -1.81 -6.66
N VAL A 68 13.51 -1.01 -5.68
CA VAL A 68 12.89 0.29 -5.95
C VAL A 68 13.63 1.47 -5.31
N SER A 69 14.69 1.20 -4.53
CA SER A 69 15.46 2.23 -3.84
C SER A 69 16.88 2.35 -4.36
N ASN A 70 17.43 3.57 -4.26
CA ASN A 70 18.82 3.90 -4.59
C ASN A 70 19.23 3.52 -6.03
N THR A 71 18.32 3.65 -6.99
CA THR A 71 18.55 3.32 -8.41
C THR A 71 19.15 4.49 -9.20
N GLY A 72 19.33 5.65 -8.58
CA GLY A 72 19.92 6.84 -9.18
C GLY A 72 18.95 7.67 -10.02
N ARG A 73 17.65 7.41 -9.93
CA ARG A 73 16.63 8.22 -10.61
C ARG A 73 16.42 9.55 -9.88
N PRO A 74 16.02 10.62 -10.60
CA PRO A 74 15.73 11.90 -9.97
C PRO A 74 14.52 11.84 -9.05
N ASP A 75 14.47 12.72 -8.06
CA ASP A 75 13.27 12.95 -7.27
C ASP A 75 12.19 13.64 -8.13
N MET A 76 10.93 13.43 -7.81
CA MET A 76 9.85 14.24 -8.38
C MET A 76 9.96 15.69 -7.85
N THR A 77 9.73 16.66 -8.72
CA THR A 77 9.59 18.07 -8.28
C THR A 77 8.22 18.29 -7.65
N TRP A 78 8.10 19.35 -6.87
CA TRP A 78 6.82 19.76 -6.28
C TRP A 78 5.73 19.97 -7.33
N ASP A 79 6.04 20.66 -8.43
CA ASP A 79 5.06 20.90 -9.50
C ASP A 79 4.63 19.62 -10.20
N GLN A 80 5.55 18.69 -10.45
CA GLN A 80 5.22 17.35 -10.97
C GLN A 80 4.29 16.59 -10.03
N LEU A 81 4.60 16.62 -8.73
CA LEU A 81 3.83 15.94 -7.71
C LEU A 81 2.41 16.49 -7.59
N VAL A 82 2.27 17.83 -7.53
CA VAL A 82 0.96 18.49 -7.46
C VAL A 82 0.14 18.21 -8.72
N THR A 83 0.76 18.30 -9.91
CA THR A 83 0.10 17.99 -11.18
C THR A 83 -0.40 16.53 -11.19
N ALA A 84 0.46 15.60 -10.80
CA ALA A 84 0.09 14.17 -10.74
C ALA A 84 -1.09 13.90 -9.79
N MET A 85 -1.09 14.54 -8.62
CA MET A 85 -2.21 14.42 -7.67
C MET A 85 -3.52 14.98 -8.25
N GLN A 86 -3.48 16.15 -8.93
CA GLN A 86 -4.64 16.74 -9.56
C GLN A 86 -5.18 15.88 -10.70
N ASP A 87 -4.29 15.33 -11.53
CA ASP A 87 -4.68 14.45 -12.64
C ASP A 87 -5.28 13.14 -12.12
N ALA A 88 -4.68 12.54 -11.10
CA ALA A 88 -5.23 11.35 -10.44
C ALA A 88 -6.62 11.62 -9.86
N TRP A 89 -6.81 12.76 -9.17
CA TRP A 89 -8.12 13.19 -8.68
C TRP A 89 -9.16 13.34 -9.82
N ASN A 90 -8.78 14.00 -10.91
CA ASN A 90 -9.63 14.18 -12.09
C ASN A 90 -9.99 12.86 -12.77
N CYS A 91 -9.07 11.88 -12.75
CA CYS A 91 -9.30 10.53 -13.25
C CYS A 91 -10.21 9.68 -12.34
N GLY A 92 -10.58 10.17 -11.15
CA GLY A 92 -11.50 9.47 -10.26
C GLY A 92 -10.87 8.78 -9.06
N PHE A 93 -9.56 8.79 -8.91
CA PHE A 93 -8.89 8.26 -7.73
C PHE A 93 -9.24 9.08 -6.48
N ARG A 94 -9.42 8.41 -5.35
CA ARG A 94 -9.84 9.04 -4.08
C ARG A 94 -8.97 8.66 -2.89
N GLU A 95 -8.23 7.59 -3.02
CA GLU A 95 -7.24 7.12 -2.06
C GLU A 95 -5.84 7.39 -2.63
N LEU A 96 -4.95 7.94 -1.83
CA LEU A 96 -3.59 8.24 -2.24
C LEU A 96 -2.60 7.61 -1.27
N TYR A 97 -1.48 7.10 -1.79
CA TYR A 97 -0.36 6.77 -0.93
C TYR A 97 0.96 7.28 -1.51
N PHE A 98 1.84 7.70 -0.60
CA PHE A 98 3.21 8.05 -0.92
C PHE A 98 4.16 6.91 -0.57
N SER A 99 5.06 6.62 -1.49
CA SER A 99 6.09 5.59 -1.37
C SER A 99 7.36 6.00 -2.14
N GLY A 100 8.22 5.03 -2.41
CA GLY A 100 9.45 5.23 -3.17
C GLY A 100 10.57 4.41 -2.57
N GLY A 101 11.77 4.99 -2.44
CA GLY A 101 12.81 4.48 -1.56
C GLY A 101 12.39 4.70 -0.11
N GLU A 102 12.70 5.87 0.47
CA GLU A 102 12.12 6.35 1.73
C GLU A 102 11.48 7.72 1.47
N PRO A 103 10.14 7.81 1.44
CA PRO A 103 9.47 9.05 1.06
C PRO A 103 9.70 10.20 2.06
N MET A 104 10.02 9.90 3.33
CA MET A 104 10.35 10.93 4.31
C MET A 104 11.68 11.66 4.01
N LEU A 105 12.50 11.14 3.10
CA LEU A 105 13.69 11.83 2.57
C LEU A 105 13.37 12.82 1.47
N TRP A 106 12.19 12.73 0.86
CA TRP A 106 11.84 13.57 -0.27
C TRP A 106 11.77 15.06 0.12
N ARG A 107 12.41 15.87 -0.70
CA ARG A 107 12.41 17.34 -0.59
C ARG A 107 12.54 17.96 -1.97
N ASP A 108 11.81 19.04 -2.18
CA ASP A 108 11.99 19.93 -3.34
C ASP A 108 11.87 21.39 -2.88
N ALA A 109 12.92 22.17 -3.01
CA ALA A 109 13.07 23.49 -2.39
C ALA A 109 12.70 23.44 -0.88
N ASP A 110 11.69 24.18 -0.47
CA ASP A 110 11.20 24.23 0.92
C ASP A 110 10.11 23.18 1.21
N HIS A 111 9.69 22.41 0.21
CA HIS A 111 8.65 21.40 0.36
C HIS A 111 9.20 20.07 0.82
N THR A 112 8.43 19.42 1.67
CA THR A 112 8.70 18.09 2.23
C THR A 112 7.50 17.15 1.99
N LEU A 113 7.65 15.86 2.32
CA LEU A 113 6.51 14.93 2.27
C LEU A 113 5.32 15.40 3.11
N LYS A 114 5.56 16.10 4.24
CA LYS A 114 4.48 16.65 5.08
C LYS A 114 3.61 17.63 4.31
N ASP A 115 4.22 18.48 3.49
CA ASP A 115 3.52 19.44 2.63
C ASP A 115 2.74 18.72 1.53
N ALA A 116 3.32 17.67 0.95
CA ALA A 116 2.65 16.82 -0.04
C ALA A 116 1.39 16.16 0.52
N VAL A 117 1.43 15.64 1.76
CA VAL A 117 0.26 15.08 2.45
C VAL A 117 -0.82 16.12 2.68
N VAL A 118 -0.45 17.34 3.10
CA VAL A 118 -1.40 18.45 3.28
C VAL A 118 -2.03 18.83 1.95
N GLU A 119 -1.23 18.95 0.89
CA GLU A 119 -1.73 19.29 -0.44
C GLU A 119 -2.66 18.21 -1.01
N ALA A 120 -2.34 16.94 -0.85
CA ALA A 120 -3.22 15.84 -1.23
C ALA A 120 -4.60 15.93 -0.57
N LYS A 121 -4.62 16.25 0.73
CA LYS A 121 -5.86 16.50 1.47
C LYS A 121 -6.58 17.77 0.97
N ARG A 122 -5.82 18.81 0.61
CA ARG A 122 -6.38 20.05 0.04
C ARG A 122 -7.01 19.81 -1.33
N ILE A 123 -6.41 18.98 -2.18
CA ILE A 123 -6.99 18.55 -3.46
C ILE A 123 -8.30 17.80 -3.22
N GLY A 124 -8.38 17.00 -2.15
CA GLY A 124 -9.62 16.36 -1.72
C GLY A 124 -9.56 14.84 -1.59
N PHE A 125 -8.38 14.22 -1.67
CA PHE A 125 -8.24 12.78 -1.43
C PHE A 125 -8.87 12.42 -0.08
N PHE A 126 -9.58 11.30 -0.05
CA PHE A 126 -10.37 10.90 1.13
C PHE A 126 -9.49 10.29 2.20
N HIS A 127 -8.52 9.48 1.78
CA HIS A 127 -7.48 8.95 2.66
C HIS A 127 -6.11 9.12 1.98
N VAL A 128 -5.14 9.52 2.79
CA VAL A 128 -3.75 9.70 2.36
C VAL A 128 -2.87 8.84 3.26
N HIS A 129 -2.15 7.90 2.66
CA HIS A 129 -1.29 6.97 3.37
C HIS A 129 0.19 7.27 3.08
N VAL A 130 1.07 6.90 4.02
CA VAL A 130 2.52 6.98 3.86
C VAL A 130 3.12 5.61 4.17
N TYR A 131 3.99 5.13 3.27
CA TYR A 131 4.78 3.91 3.46
C TYR A 131 6.20 4.31 3.81
N THR A 132 6.71 3.91 4.98
CA THR A 132 8.03 4.31 5.47
C THR A 132 8.77 3.15 6.14
N ASN A 133 10.10 3.25 6.20
CA ASN A 133 10.91 2.37 7.02
C ASN A 133 10.93 2.78 8.51
N GLY A 134 10.39 3.93 8.86
CA GLY A 134 10.22 4.40 10.23
C GLY A 134 11.45 5.06 10.87
N LEU A 135 12.61 5.09 10.21
CA LEU A 135 13.86 5.60 10.81
C LEU A 135 13.93 7.14 10.90
N LEU A 136 13.09 7.84 10.15
CA LEU A 136 13.06 9.31 10.14
C LEU A 136 11.90 9.88 10.95
N GLY A 137 11.27 9.06 11.80
CA GLY A 137 10.11 9.42 12.58
C GLY A 137 8.78 9.16 11.84
N LEU A 138 7.67 9.39 12.55
CA LEU A 138 6.32 9.08 12.06
C LEU A 138 5.40 10.33 12.11
N GLU A 139 5.98 11.54 12.18
CA GLU A 139 5.23 12.78 12.28
C GLU A 139 4.73 13.23 10.91
N THR A 140 3.49 12.92 10.61
CA THR A 140 2.78 13.36 9.40
C THR A 140 1.30 13.49 9.70
N SER A 141 0.60 14.28 8.90
CA SER A 141 -0.87 14.37 8.93
C SER A 141 -1.56 13.33 8.03
N ALA A 142 -0.86 12.31 7.56
CA ALA A 142 -1.46 11.18 6.82
C ALA A 142 -2.61 10.54 7.63
N ASP A 143 -3.51 9.82 6.99
CA ASP A 143 -4.60 9.14 7.68
C ASP A 143 -4.16 7.78 8.23
N LEU A 144 -3.12 7.19 7.62
CA LEU A 144 -2.50 5.94 8.05
C LEU A 144 -1.02 5.91 7.66
N ILE A 145 -0.18 5.46 8.57
CA ILE A 145 1.23 5.17 8.29
C ILE A 145 1.44 3.66 8.23
N TRP A 146 2.04 3.21 7.15
CA TRP A 146 2.51 1.83 6.96
C TRP A 146 3.99 1.76 7.27
N VAL A 147 4.36 1.15 8.40
CA VAL A 147 5.76 0.98 8.80
C VAL A 147 6.24 -0.40 8.38
N SER A 148 7.39 -0.44 7.74
CA SER A 148 7.98 -1.70 7.28
C SER A 148 8.73 -2.41 8.40
N MET A 149 8.22 -3.58 8.86
CA MET A 149 8.89 -4.42 9.86
C MET A 149 8.77 -5.91 9.49
N ASP A 150 9.87 -6.53 9.13
CA ASP A 150 9.89 -7.92 8.61
C ASP A 150 10.38 -8.91 9.68
N GLY A 151 9.87 -8.83 10.90
CA GLY A 151 10.17 -9.75 12.00
C GLY A 151 10.77 -9.11 13.24
N LEU A 152 11.20 -9.94 14.18
CA LEU A 152 11.99 -9.58 15.36
C LEU A 152 13.47 -9.40 15.01
N PRO A 153 14.34 -8.88 15.91
CA PRO A 153 15.71 -8.46 15.58
C PRO A 153 16.46 -9.40 14.62
N GLY A 154 16.57 -10.68 14.92
CA GLY A 154 17.32 -11.61 14.07
C GLY A 154 16.75 -11.77 12.65
N THR A 155 15.42 -11.78 12.51
CA THR A 155 14.75 -11.92 11.21
C THR A 155 14.70 -10.57 10.47
N PHE A 156 14.41 -9.49 11.19
CA PHE A 156 14.38 -8.14 10.66
C PHE A 156 15.74 -7.74 10.08
N ASP A 157 16.83 -8.04 10.84
CA ASP A 157 18.18 -7.60 10.50
C ASP A 157 18.70 -8.27 9.23
N MET A 158 18.30 -9.51 8.96
CA MET A 158 18.67 -10.22 7.72
C MET A 158 18.18 -9.48 6.46
N ARG A 159 17.11 -8.71 6.55
CA ARG A 159 16.54 -7.99 5.43
C ARG A 159 16.85 -6.49 5.46
N ARG A 160 16.77 -5.85 6.65
CA ARG A 160 16.82 -4.38 6.79
C ARG A 160 18.03 -3.86 7.56
N GLY A 161 18.91 -4.75 8.06
CA GLY A 161 20.02 -4.38 8.92
C GLY A 161 19.59 -4.07 10.35
N ASN A 162 20.56 -3.76 11.20
CA ASN A 162 20.44 -3.59 12.67
C ASN A 162 19.61 -2.36 13.07
N HIS A 163 18.36 -2.25 12.63
CA HIS A 163 17.49 -1.07 12.86
C HIS A 163 16.19 -1.40 13.59
N PHE A 164 15.95 -2.66 13.98
CA PHE A 164 14.70 -3.06 14.63
C PHE A 164 14.34 -2.17 15.81
N HIS A 165 15.25 -1.98 16.76
CA HIS A 165 14.95 -1.19 17.97
C HIS A 165 14.71 0.30 17.69
N GLN A 166 15.31 0.85 16.66
CA GLN A 166 15.06 2.23 16.23
C GLN A 166 13.64 2.36 15.68
N VAL A 167 13.20 1.42 14.85
CA VAL A 167 11.84 1.39 14.29
C VAL A 167 10.82 1.09 15.39
N GLU A 168 11.09 0.12 16.27
CA GLU A 168 10.25 -0.17 17.44
C GLU A 168 10.06 1.08 18.30
N TYR A 169 11.15 1.78 18.62
CA TYR A 169 11.11 3.01 19.38
C TYR A 169 10.27 4.09 18.68
N ALA A 170 10.45 4.30 17.38
CA ALA A 170 9.69 5.26 16.61
C ALA A 170 8.18 4.97 16.63
N VAL A 171 7.78 3.69 16.54
CA VAL A 171 6.38 3.28 16.63
C VAL A 171 5.82 3.49 18.05
N ARG A 172 6.57 3.10 19.09
CA ARG A 172 6.11 3.24 20.49
C ARG A 172 6.01 4.69 20.96
N MET A 173 6.92 5.54 20.48
CA MET A 173 6.98 6.95 20.87
C MET A 173 6.25 7.87 19.90
N GLY A 174 5.86 7.35 18.73
CA GLY A 174 5.11 8.10 17.74
C GLY A 174 3.73 8.51 18.25
N SER A 175 3.33 9.76 17.97
CA SER A 175 2.01 10.30 18.33
C SER A 175 0.94 10.05 17.26
N HIS A 176 1.29 9.38 16.16
CA HIS A 176 0.33 9.17 15.07
C HIS A 176 -0.77 8.19 15.48
N PRO A 177 -2.07 8.54 15.28
CA PRO A 177 -3.20 7.77 15.83
C PRO A 177 -3.41 6.42 15.12
N LYS A 178 -2.89 6.25 13.89
CA LYS A 178 -3.09 5.05 13.08
C LYS A 178 -1.78 4.60 12.46
N ILE A 179 -1.16 3.57 13.01
CA ILE A 179 0.04 2.93 12.50
C ILE A 179 -0.28 1.47 12.19
N ALA A 180 0.09 1.00 11.02
CA ALA A 180 0.05 -0.40 10.63
C ALA A 180 1.45 -0.88 10.23
N VAL A 181 1.70 -2.16 10.36
CA VAL A 181 2.95 -2.78 9.90
C VAL A 181 2.74 -3.45 8.55
N ILE A 182 3.70 -3.28 7.65
CA ILE A 182 3.90 -4.17 6.49
C ILE A 182 5.03 -5.12 6.79
N TYR A 183 4.74 -6.39 6.65
CA TYR A 183 5.70 -7.49 6.76
C TYR A 183 5.81 -8.19 5.41
N VAL A 184 7.00 -8.19 4.81
CA VAL A 184 7.25 -8.91 3.57
C VAL A 184 7.81 -10.30 3.91
N ILE A 185 7.07 -11.33 3.53
CA ILE A 185 7.45 -12.73 3.70
C ILE A 185 8.30 -13.16 2.52
N ASP A 186 9.51 -13.55 2.80
CA ASP A 186 10.44 -14.20 1.87
C ASP A 186 11.08 -15.43 2.53
N ARG A 187 12.01 -16.09 1.85
CA ARG A 187 12.68 -17.30 2.36
C ARG A 187 13.39 -17.10 3.70
N ASN A 188 13.86 -15.89 3.99
CA ASN A 188 14.56 -15.57 5.24
C ASN A 188 13.60 -15.14 6.35
N THR A 189 12.48 -14.49 6.00
CA THR A 189 11.56 -13.88 6.97
C THR A 189 10.36 -14.77 7.32
N ALA A 190 10.09 -15.83 6.54
CA ALA A 190 8.94 -16.71 6.71
C ALA A 190 8.82 -17.35 8.10
N GLN A 191 9.96 -17.68 8.73
CA GLN A 191 9.99 -18.27 10.07
C GLN A 191 9.69 -17.26 11.19
N GLY A 192 9.84 -15.95 10.91
CA GLY A 192 9.63 -14.87 11.87
C GLY A 192 8.17 -14.40 11.98
N VAL A 193 7.28 -14.88 11.12
CA VAL A 193 5.88 -14.42 11.02
C VAL A 193 5.12 -14.60 12.34
N GLU A 194 5.06 -15.82 12.84
CA GLU A 194 4.31 -16.17 14.04
C GLU A 194 4.94 -15.58 15.31
N PRO A 195 6.28 -15.69 15.55
CA PRO A 195 6.94 -15.02 16.66
C PRO A 195 6.70 -13.50 16.69
N PHE A 196 6.71 -12.84 15.54
CA PHE A 196 6.45 -11.40 15.45
C PHE A 196 5.02 -11.05 15.86
N LEU A 197 4.03 -11.82 15.41
CA LEU A 197 2.62 -11.60 15.75
C LEU A 197 2.37 -11.82 17.25
N GLN A 198 2.94 -12.88 17.82
CA GLN A 198 2.85 -13.16 19.27
C GLN A 198 3.48 -12.03 20.08
N TRP A 199 4.70 -11.63 19.73
CA TRP A 199 5.37 -10.50 20.38
C TRP A 199 4.55 -9.21 20.29
N ALA A 200 3.99 -8.89 19.13
CA ALA A 200 3.18 -7.69 18.94
C ALA A 200 1.93 -7.69 19.83
N ASP A 201 1.28 -8.83 19.95
CA ASP A 201 0.11 -8.98 20.81
C ASP A 201 0.47 -8.95 22.31
N GLU A 202 1.49 -9.71 22.73
CA GLU A 202 1.92 -9.79 24.13
C GLU A 202 2.43 -8.44 24.66
N THR A 203 3.19 -7.71 23.84
CA THR A 203 3.75 -6.40 24.22
C THR A 203 2.77 -5.24 24.00
N LYS A 204 1.56 -5.52 23.52
CA LYS A 204 0.58 -4.50 23.11
C LYS A 204 1.21 -3.43 22.24
N PHE A 205 1.95 -3.91 21.21
CA PHE A 205 2.61 -3.02 20.29
C PHE A 205 1.60 -2.06 19.64
N PRO A 206 1.82 -0.72 19.64
CA PRO A 206 0.78 0.25 19.35
C PRO A 206 0.52 0.37 17.82
N ILE A 207 0.05 -0.69 17.22
CA ILE A 207 -0.33 -0.79 15.81
C ILE A 207 -1.76 -1.28 15.65
N ILE A 208 -2.41 -0.91 14.55
CA ILE A 208 -3.74 -1.45 14.24
C ILE A 208 -3.69 -2.90 13.73
N GLY A 209 -2.52 -3.36 13.30
CA GLY A 209 -2.25 -4.73 12.87
C GLY A 209 -1.15 -4.83 11.82
N VAL A 210 -0.95 -6.04 11.32
CA VAL A 210 0.12 -6.40 10.37
C VAL A 210 -0.49 -6.85 9.05
N MET A 211 -0.07 -6.23 7.95
CA MET A 211 -0.39 -6.64 6.58
C MET A 211 0.79 -7.45 6.02
N PHE A 212 0.57 -8.69 5.70
CA PHE A 212 1.57 -9.57 5.11
C PHE A 212 1.53 -9.52 3.59
N TYR A 213 2.70 -9.29 3.00
CA TYR A 213 2.96 -9.45 1.57
C TYR A 213 3.94 -10.59 1.38
N PHE A 214 3.86 -11.31 0.29
CA PHE A 214 4.96 -12.17 -0.14
C PHE A 214 5.92 -11.38 -1.03
N HIS A 215 7.19 -11.71 -0.95
CA HIS A 215 8.20 -11.13 -1.84
C HIS A 215 7.78 -11.34 -3.29
N THR A 216 7.78 -10.24 -4.05
CA THR A 216 7.46 -10.24 -5.47
C THR A 216 8.76 -10.05 -6.24
N PRO A 217 9.15 -10.99 -7.10
CA PRO A 217 10.44 -10.98 -7.78
C PRO A 217 10.39 -10.06 -9.02
N TYR A 218 10.55 -8.76 -8.83
CA TYR A 218 10.38 -7.73 -9.87
C TYR A 218 11.26 -7.91 -11.12
N TYR A 219 12.42 -8.53 -10.98
CA TYR A 219 13.40 -8.76 -12.07
C TYR A 219 13.63 -10.24 -12.36
N GLY A 220 12.67 -11.07 -12.02
CA GLY A 220 12.77 -12.52 -12.10
C GLY A 220 12.97 -13.17 -10.72
N ARG A 221 12.75 -14.48 -10.66
CA ARG A 221 12.86 -15.24 -9.41
C ARG A 221 14.29 -15.21 -8.89
N ASP A 222 14.43 -14.74 -7.67
CA ASP A 222 15.67 -14.65 -6.91
C ASP A 222 15.68 -15.64 -5.73
N GLU A 223 16.77 -15.63 -4.93
CA GLU A 223 16.92 -16.53 -3.78
C GLU A 223 15.94 -16.25 -2.64
N LEU A 224 15.25 -15.11 -2.64
CA LEU A 224 14.24 -14.74 -1.64
C LEU A 224 12.84 -15.25 -2.01
N PHE A 225 12.63 -15.57 -3.28
CA PHE A 225 11.34 -15.98 -3.79
C PHE A 225 10.86 -17.30 -3.18
N LEU A 226 9.57 -17.35 -2.84
CA LEU A 226 8.87 -18.55 -2.39
C LEU A 226 7.88 -18.99 -3.49
N THR A 227 7.94 -20.26 -3.89
CA THR A 227 6.98 -20.85 -4.81
C THR A 227 5.58 -20.94 -4.19
N ALA A 228 4.57 -21.26 -4.99
CA ALA A 228 3.21 -21.45 -4.48
C ALA A 228 3.13 -22.57 -3.43
N GLU A 229 3.88 -23.65 -3.64
CA GLU A 229 3.97 -24.78 -2.71
C GLU A 229 4.63 -24.38 -1.38
N GLU A 230 5.66 -23.54 -1.42
CA GLU A 230 6.35 -23.02 -0.23
C GLU A 230 5.50 -21.97 0.50
N ARG A 231 4.70 -21.16 -0.22
CA ARG A 231 3.76 -20.19 0.37
C ARG A 231 2.59 -20.86 1.09
N ALA A 232 2.09 -22.00 0.56
CA ALA A 232 0.88 -22.65 1.06
C ALA A 232 0.91 -22.94 2.57
N PRO A 233 1.93 -23.59 3.16
CA PRO A 233 1.97 -23.85 4.60
C PRO A 233 2.12 -22.57 5.44
N ILE A 234 2.74 -21.51 4.91
CA ILE A 234 2.84 -20.22 5.58
C ILE A 234 1.47 -19.55 5.64
N ILE A 235 0.72 -19.63 4.54
CA ILE A 235 -0.65 -19.10 4.47
C ILE A 235 -1.57 -19.85 5.44
N ASP A 236 -1.43 -21.18 5.57
CA ASP A 236 -2.21 -21.95 6.54
C ASP A 236 -1.94 -21.48 7.97
N ARG A 237 -0.67 -21.24 8.34
CA ARG A 237 -0.31 -20.66 9.64
C ARG A 237 -0.90 -19.25 9.85
N LEU A 238 -0.86 -18.38 8.83
CA LEU A 238 -1.52 -17.06 8.91
C LEU A 238 -3.03 -17.18 9.13
N LEU A 239 -3.69 -18.15 8.49
CA LEU A 239 -5.11 -18.42 8.72
C LEU A 239 -5.38 -18.93 10.15
N ASP A 240 -4.46 -19.71 10.73
CA ASP A 240 -4.51 -20.13 12.14
C ASP A 240 -4.32 -18.94 13.08
N CYS A 241 -3.36 -18.06 12.81
CA CYS A 241 -3.16 -16.83 13.57
C CYS A 241 -4.39 -15.92 13.53
N ILE A 242 -5.09 -15.80 12.38
CA ILE A 242 -6.36 -15.06 12.30
C ILE A 242 -7.42 -15.72 13.21
N ARG A 243 -7.51 -17.06 13.23
CA ARG A 243 -8.46 -17.79 14.10
C ARG A 243 -8.13 -17.60 15.59
N ALA A 244 -6.84 -17.47 15.90
CA ALA A 244 -6.37 -17.18 17.27
C ALA A 244 -6.59 -15.71 17.69
N GLY A 245 -7.05 -14.84 16.78
CA GLY A 245 -7.31 -13.42 17.08
C GLY A 245 -6.07 -12.52 17.04
N LEU A 246 -4.95 -12.99 16.52
CA LEU A 246 -3.75 -12.18 16.38
C LEU A 246 -3.95 -11.02 15.39
N PRO A 247 -3.20 -9.90 15.52
CA PRO A 247 -3.47 -8.65 14.83
C PRO A 247 -3.07 -8.68 13.34
N ILE A 248 -3.73 -9.51 12.53
CA ILE A 248 -3.52 -9.61 11.08
C ILE A 248 -4.56 -8.77 10.35
N LEU A 249 -4.12 -7.93 9.39
CA LEU A 249 -4.98 -7.11 8.56
C LEU A 249 -5.44 -7.81 7.28
N ASN A 250 -4.67 -8.78 6.77
CA ASN A 250 -5.09 -9.58 5.62
C ASN A 250 -6.43 -10.28 5.87
N SER A 251 -7.35 -10.21 4.93
CA SER A 251 -8.55 -11.02 5.00
C SER A 251 -8.29 -12.50 4.70
N ARG A 252 -9.16 -13.38 5.17
CA ARG A 252 -9.10 -14.78 4.80
C ARG A 252 -9.22 -14.99 3.29
N ALA A 253 -10.02 -14.17 2.61
CA ALA A 253 -10.20 -14.24 1.17
C ALA A 253 -8.90 -14.00 0.41
N VAL A 254 -8.15 -12.96 0.78
CA VAL A 254 -6.84 -12.66 0.19
C VAL A 254 -5.85 -13.80 0.40
N LEU A 255 -5.76 -14.34 1.61
CA LEU A 255 -4.84 -15.44 1.90
C LEU A 255 -5.18 -16.69 1.08
N LEU A 256 -6.47 -17.00 0.94
CA LEU A 256 -6.93 -18.10 0.10
C LEU A 256 -6.71 -17.85 -1.39
N ALA A 257 -6.90 -16.63 -1.88
CA ALA A 257 -6.58 -16.25 -3.25
C ALA A 257 -5.07 -16.40 -3.52
N LEU A 258 -4.21 -15.89 -2.63
CA LEU A 258 -2.76 -16.08 -2.71
C LEU A 258 -2.35 -17.55 -2.72
N LYS A 259 -3.03 -18.40 -1.94
CA LYS A 259 -2.77 -19.84 -1.89
C LYS A 259 -3.17 -20.56 -3.17
N SER A 260 -4.33 -20.22 -3.74
CA SER A 260 -4.85 -20.84 -4.96
C SER A 260 -4.29 -20.26 -6.26
N GLY A 261 -3.70 -19.05 -6.21
CA GLY A 261 -3.31 -18.32 -7.40
C GLY A 261 -4.47 -17.71 -8.20
N ASP A 262 -5.72 -17.79 -7.67
CA ASP A 262 -6.93 -17.36 -8.35
C ASP A 262 -7.36 -15.95 -7.91
N TRP A 263 -6.88 -14.94 -8.61
CA TRP A 263 -7.37 -13.56 -8.53
C TRP A 263 -7.17 -12.84 -9.88
N PRO A 264 -7.99 -11.79 -10.19
CA PRO A 264 -7.79 -10.98 -11.38
C PRO A 264 -6.43 -10.26 -11.36
N ARG A 265 -5.67 -10.39 -12.44
CA ARG A 265 -4.36 -9.74 -12.60
C ARG A 265 -4.54 -8.30 -13.08
N ARG A 266 -3.61 -7.41 -12.72
CA ARG A 266 -3.60 -6.01 -13.14
C ARG A 266 -4.95 -5.30 -12.96
N PRO A 267 -5.58 -5.31 -11.77
CA PRO A 267 -6.86 -4.62 -11.61
C PRO A 267 -6.70 -3.12 -11.83
N GLN A 268 -7.61 -2.53 -12.61
CA GLN A 268 -7.60 -1.09 -12.93
C GLN A 268 -7.92 -0.19 -11.72
N ILE A 269 -8.21 -0.78 -10.58
CA ILE A 269 -8.55 -0.09 -9.33
C ILE A 269 -7.37 0.69 -8.73
N ALA A 270 -6.16 0.25 -8.99
CA ALA A 270 -4.94 0.86 -8.47
C ALA A 270 -3.96 1.23 -9.59
N ARG A 271 -3.28 2.36 -9.42
CA ARG A 271 -2.16 2.79 -10.25
C ARG A 271 -1.01 3.29 -9.41
N VAL A 272 0.18 3.21 -9.96
CA VAL A 272 1.41 3.74 -9.33
C VAL A 272 2.14 4.61 -10.34
N LEU A 273 2.48 5.80 -9.93
CA LEU A 273 3.33 6.74 -10.66
C LEU A 273 4.72 6.77 -10.03
N ASP A 274 5.73 6.74 -10.85
CA ASP A 274 7.10 7.14 -10.52
C ASP A 274 7.67 8.05 -11.61
N VAL A 275 8.95 8.39 -11.53
CA VAL A 275 9.60 9.28 -12.52
C VAL A 275 9.68 8.66 -13.92
N ASP A 276 9.55 7.35 -14.06
CA ASP A 276 9.57 6.65 -15.36
C ASP A 276 8.18 6.60 -16.00
N GLY A 277 7.12 6.89 -15.23
CA GLY A 277 5.75 6.92 -15.73
C GLY A 277 4.75 6.18 -14.85
N GLU A 278 3.54 6.00 -15.39
CA GLU A 278 2.41 5.39 -14.71
C GLU A 278 2.28 3.91 -15.05
N SER A 279 2.07 3.09 -14.05
CA SER A 279 1.84 1.65 -14.15
C SER A 279 0.51 1.25 -13.52
N VAL A 280 -0.17 0.27 -14.10
CA VAL A 280 -1.42 -0.30 -13.55
C VAL A 280 -1.07 -1.30 -12.44
N CYS A 281 -1.70 -1.18 -11.29
CA CYS A 281 -1.58 -2.04 -10.11
C CYS A 281 -0.22 -1.92 -9.40
N CYS A 282 0.88 -2.16 -10.11
CA CYS A 282 2.24 -2.03 -9.58
C CYS A 282 3.24 -1.81 -10.72
N ARG A 283 4.51 -1.55 -10.39
CA ARG A 283 5.60 -1.29 -11.36
C ARG A 283 6.18 -2.55 -12.00
N ALA A 284 5.72 -3.74 -11.63
CA ALA A 284 6.21 -5.00 -12.18
C ALA A 284 5.69 -5.25 -13.60
N SER A 285 6.42 -6.06 -14.39
CA SER A 285 5.96 -6.55 -15.69
C SER A 285 4.80 -7.54 -15.55
N ASP A 286 4.10 -7.83 -16.64
CA ASP A 286 2.99 -8.79 -16.66
C ASP A 286 3.45 -10.23 -16.31
N GLU A 287 4.67 -10.58 -16.69
CA GLU A 287 5.27 -11.89 -16.38
C GLU A 287 5.40 -12.13 -14.88
N VAL A 288 5.74 -11.07 -14.12
CA VAL A 288 5.86 -11.13 -12.67
C VAL A 288 4.50 -11.27 -11.96
N CYS A 289 3.41 -10.91 -12.62
CA CYS A 289 2.07 -11.02 -12.03
C CYS A 289 1.71 -12.46 -11.62
N ALA A 290 2.25 -13.48 -12.28
CA ALA A 290 2.05 -14.88 -11.88
C ALA A 290 2.62 -15.16 -10.48
N ASP A 291 3.74 -14.53 -10.15
CA ASP A 291 4.49 -14.69 -8.89
C ASP A 291 4.16 -13.60 -7.85
N CYS A 292 3.15 -12.78 -8.12
CA CYS A 292 2.78 -11.64 -7.29
C CYS A 292 2.52 -12.03 -5.82
N GLY A 293 3.00 -11.18 -4.91
CA GLY A 293 2.78 -11.30 -3.47
C GLY A 293 2.02 -10.10 -2.86
N TYR A 294 1.53 -9.17 -3.68
CA TYR A 294 0.88 -7.93 -3.24
C TYR A 294 -0.55 -8.18 -2.76
N ALA A 295 -0.73 -8.29 -1.44
CA ALA A 295 -2.03 -8.55 -0.84
C ALA A 295 -3.04 -7.40 -1.03
N ALA A 296 -2.62 -6.13 -1.00
CA ALA A 296 -3.55 -5.00 -1.03
C ALA A 296 -4.42 -4.94 -2.30
N CYS A 297 -3.84 -5.18 -3.49
CA CYS A 297 -4.62 -5.22 -4.73
C CYS A 297 -5.54 -6.44 -4.80
N ILE A 298 -5.11 -7.57 -4.22
CA ILE A 298 -5.92 -8.80 -4.15
C ILE A 298 -7.11 -8.58 -3.22
N GLU A 299 -6.94 -7.86 -2.11
CA GLU A 299 -8.02 -7.51 -1.17
C GLU A 299 -9.20 -6.83 -1.89
N LEU A 300 -8.89 -5.87 -2.75
CA LEU A 300 -9.90 -5.16 -3.53
C LEU A 300 -10.57 -6.05 -4.58
N THR A 301 -9.84 -6.96 -5.21
CA THR A 301 -10.44 -7.91 -6.16
C THR A 301 -11.32 -8.95 -5.47
N GLU A 302 -10.97 -9.41 -4.27
CA GLU A 302 -11.81 -10.29 -3.47
C GLU A 302 -13.06 -9.58 -2.91
N PHE A 303 -12.94 -8.28 -2.63
CA PHE A 303 -14.10 -7.43 -2.35
C PHE A 303 -15.06 -7.37 -3.55
N GLN A 304 -14.56 -7.18 -4.77
CA GLN A 304 -15.36 -7.21 -6.00
C GLN A 304 -16.09 -8.55 -6.19
N ARG A 305 -15.46 -9.65 -5.77
CA ARG A 305 -16.05 -10.99 -5.78
C ARG A 305 -17.03 -11.25 -4.63
N LEU A 306 -17.39 -10.22 -3.85
CA LEU A 306 -18.32 -10.29 -2.70
C LEU A 306 -17.85 -11.25 -1.59
N ARG A 307 -16.54 -11.39 -1.41
CA ARG A 307 -16.01 -12.19 -0.30
C ARG A 307 -16.17 -11.43 1.02
N LEU A 308 -17.06 -11.89 1.88
CA LEU A 308 -17.43 -11.21 3.13
C LEU A 308 -16.21 -10.89 4.02
N SER A 309 -15.21 -11.77 4.07
CA SER A 309 -13.99 -11.51 4.86
C SER A 309 -13.16 -10.35 4.31
N ALA A 310 -13.16 -10.09 2.98
CA ALA A 310 -12.51 -8.92 2.39
C ALA A 310 -13.26 -7.64 2.75
N LEU A 311 -14.60 -7.67 2.72
CA LEU A 311 -15.45 -6.56 3.19
C LEU A 311 -15.11 -6.14 4.62
N LEU A 312 -15.09 -7.12 5.54
CA LEU A 312 -14.78 -6.88 6.95
C LEU A 312 -13.30 -6.50 7.18
N GLY A 313 -12.40 -7.03 6.37
CA GLY A 313 -10.96 -6.73 6.45
C GLY A 313 -10.69 -5.26 6.22
N MET A 314 -11.26 -4.67 5.16
CA MET A 314 -11.02 -3.27 4.78
C MET A 314 -11.48 -2.26 5.83
N THR A 315 -12.53 -2.54 6.61
CA THR A 315 -13.00 -1.63 7.67
C THR A 315 -11.98 -1.41 8.80
N ARG A 316 -10.92 -2.24 8.89
CA ARG A 316 -9.91 -2.15 9.95
C ARG A 316 -8.89 -1.04 9.70
N TYR A 317 -8.64 -0.68 8.46
CA TYR A 317 -7.64 0.33 8.11
C TYR A 317 -8.19 1.53 7.30
N TRP A 318 -9.49 1.54 7.05
CA TRP A 318 -10.22 2.68 6.46
C TRP A 318 -10.90 3.57 7.50
#